data_b2d38b6f3d295b232c443c0e13733dee
#
_entry.id   b2d38b6f3d295b232c443c0e13733dee
#
_cell.length_a   1.000
_cell.length_b   1.000
_cell.length_c   1.000
_cell.angle_alpha   90.00
_cell.angle_beta   90.00
_cell.angle_gamma   90.00
#
_symmetry.space_group_name_H-M   'P 1'
#
loop_
_entity.id
_entity.type
_entity.pdbx_description
1 polymer ?
#
loop_
_entity_poly.entity_id
_entity_poly.type
_entity_poly.pdbx_seq_one_letter_code
_entity_poly.pdbx_strand_id
1 'polypeptide(L)'
;MGGHMRRSVQKDLRREQLLNAAARLFSCKGFYNTYVDDIIKEAGIGKGTFYRNFKNKEELFVELLSRFLLNWQESVSFGVDCATRQDYVRYIKRIARQSFLFFRNHNDLSNLYFRLAPGLSAVIEPYLLNFEHLMLDILIEDFSKAQDRGLISQKADARMAANMIAGAFFRVHYYYCLMDSDANRDYDIDQMVEQFTDYLFKGILAAD
;
A
#
# COMPACT_ATOMS: atom_id res chain seq x y z
N MET A 1 -16.69 21.19 -29.77
CA MET A 1 -16.49 20.27 -28.65
C MET A 1 -15.12 19.57 -28.63
N GLY A 2 -14.41 19.34 -29.75
CA GLY A 2 -13.15 18.60 -29.81
C GLY A 2 -11.90 19.23 -29.17
N GLY A 3 -11.80 20.54 -29.04
CA GLY A 3 -10.60 21.24 -28.55
C GLY A 3 -10.44 21.18 -27.02
N HIS A 4 -11.53 21.11 -26.27
CA HIS A 4 -11.50 21.06 -24.80
C HIS A 4 -11.10 19.65 -24.29
N MET A 5 -11.62 18.63 -24.96
CA MET A 5 -11.32 17.22 -24.67
C MET A 5 -9.85 16.87 -24.98
N ARG A 6 -9.28 17.39 -26.09
CA ARG A 6 -7.86 17.21 -26.43
C ARG A 6 -6.91 17.89 -25.42
N ARG A 7 -7.29 19.06 -24.87
CA ARG A 7 -6.48 19.77 -23.86
C ARG A 7 -6.50 19.05 -22.51
N SER A 8 -7.62 18.46 -22.10
CA SER A 8 -7.74 17.66 -20.89
C SER A 8 -6.85 16.41 -20.97
N VAL A 9 -7.00 15.61 -22.03
CA VAL A 9 -6.17 14.40 -22.25
C VAL A 9 -4.68 14.72 -22.26
N GLN A 10 -4.28 15.84 -22.87
CA GLN A 10 -2.87 16.25 -22.90
C GLN A 10 -2.36 16.73 -21.55
N LYS A 11 -3.21 17.31 -20.69
CA LYS A 11 -2.89 17.68 -19.32
C LYS A 11 -2.68 16.41 -18.48
N ASP A 12 -3.59 15.44 -18.58
CA ASP A 12 -3.52 14.19 -17.83
C ASP A 12 -2.27 13.38 -18.22
N LEU A 13 -1.93 13.32 -19.51
CA LEU A 13 -0.71 12.66 -19.98
C LEU A 13 0.56 13.28 -19.40
N ARG A 14 0.63 14.60 -19.31
CA ARG A 14 1.79 15.29 -18.73
C ARG A 14 1.89 15.09 -17.21
N ARG A 15 0.74 15.01 -16.53
CA ARG A 15 0.67 14.68 -15.12
C ARG A 15 1.22 13.27 -14.85
N GLU A 16 0.81 12.29 -15.68
CA GLU A 16 1.35 10.92 -15.62
C GLU A 16 2.86 10.86 -15.88
N GLN A 17 3.35 11.61 -16.86
CA GLN A 17 4.80 11.69 -17.13
C GLN A 17 5.58 12.19 -15.91
N LEU A 18 5.07 13.23 -15.21
CA LEU A 18 5.68 13.75 -13.98
C LEU A 18 5.67 12.72 -12.85
N LEU A 19 4.53 12.05 -12.63
CA LEU A 19 4.40 11.03 -11.59
C LEU A 19 5.35 9.85 -11.84
N ASN A 20 5.43 9.37 -13.08
CA ASN A 20 6.32 8.26 -13.44
C ASN A 20 7.80 8.64 -13.30
N ALA A 21 8.19 9.85 -13.69
CA ALA A 21 9.56 10.34 -13.51
C ALA A 21 9.91 10.46 -12.02
N ALA A 22 8.99 11.01 -11.23
CA ALA A 22 9.18 11.16 -9.79
C ALA A 22 9.26 9.80 -9.08
N ALA A 23 8.42 8.84 -9.44
CA ALA A 23 8.47 7.49 -8.88
C ALA A 23 9.86 6.87 -9.05
N ARG A 24 10.42 6.91 -10.26
CA ARG A 24 11.78 6.42 -10.55
C ARG A 24 12.86 7.14 -9.75
N LEU A 25 12.81 8.47 -9.73
CA LEU A 25 13.83 9.27 -9.03
C LEU A 25 13.77 9.10 -7.52
N PHE A 26 12.57 9.08 -6.94
CA PHE A 26 12.40 8.86 -5.51
C PHE A 26 12.86 7.46 -5.09
N SER A 27 12.61 6.44 -5.90
CA SER A 27 13.09 5.08 -5.63
C SER A 27 14.60 4.97 -5.70
N CYS A 28 15.24 5.64 -6.67
CA CYS A 28 16.68 5.55 -6.88
C CYS A 28 17.49 6.45 -5.95
N LYS A 29 17.09 7.72 -5.80
CA LYS A 29 17.84 8.74 -5.06
C LYS A 29 17.27 9.06 -3.68
N GLY A 30 16.05 8.58 -3.38
CA GLY A 30 15.26 8.99 -2.23
C GLY A 30 14.56 10.34 -2.40
N PHE A 31 13.54 10.57 -1.57
CA PHE A 31 12.74 11.80 -1.63
C PHE A 31 13.57 13.07 -1.40
N TYR A 32 14.43 13.09 -0.38
CA TYR A 32 15.19 14.28 0.00
C TYR A 32 16.25 14.67 -1.02
N ASN A 33 16.87 13.70 -1.71
CA ASN A 33 17.92 13.92 -2.70
C ASN A 33 17.37 14.15 -4.12
N THR A 34 16.05 14.18 -4.30
CA THR A 34 15.40 14.44 -5.57
C THR A 34 14.90 15.88 -5.61
N TYR A 35 15.32 16.64 -6.60
CA TYR A 35 14.90 18.04 -6.80
C TYR A 35 13.86 18.11 -7.92
N VAL A 36 13.04 19.19 -7.88
CA VAL A 36 12.02 19.44 -8.92
C VAL A 36 12.65 19.51 -10.32
N ASP A 37 13.83 20.12 -10.44
CA ASP A 37 14.53 20.23 -11.72
C ASP A 37 14.99 18.86 -12.26
N ASP A 38 15.31 17.87 -11.39
CA ASP A 38 15.58 16.50 -11.80
C ASP A 38 14.33 15.84 -12.40
N ILE A 39 13.18 16.02 -11.73
CA ILE A 39 11.89 15.47 -12.17
C ILE A 39 11.49 16.05 -13.52
N ILE A 40 11.62 17.36 -13.69
CA ILE A 40 11.34 18.07 -14.94
C ILE A 40 12.20 17.54 -16.09
N LYS A 41 13.50 17.37 -15.84
CA LYS A 41 14.46 16.84 -16.80
C LYS A 41 14.14 15.41 -17.18
N GLU A 42 13.90 14.55 -16.21
CA GLU A 42 13.55 13.14 -16.40
C GLU A 42 12.23 12.96 -17.16
N ALA A 43 11.24 13.81 -16.86
CA ALA A 43 9.94 13.77 -17.53
C ALA A 43 9.97 14.38 -18.96
N GLY A 44 11.04 15.09 -19.34
CA GLY A 44 11.12 15.81 -20.62
C GLY A 44 10.10 16.96 -20.74
N ILE A 45 9.76 17.61 -19.63
CA ILE A 45 8.69 18.60 -19.52
C ILE A 45 9.28 19.96 -19.10
N GLY A 46 8.71 21.05 -19.62
CA GLY A 46 9.15 22.41 -19.21
C GLY A 46 8.69 22.77 -17.78
N LYS A 47 9.51 23.59 -17.09
CA LYS A 47 9.29 24.07 -15.71
C LYS A 47 7.88 24.63 -15.47
N GLY A 48 7.38 25.45 -16.38
CA GLY A 48 6.02 25.99 -16.32
C GLY A 48 4.92 24.94 -16.37
N THR A 49 5.19 23.77 -16.97
CA THR A 49 4.24 22.64 -16.98
C THR A 49 4.21 21.92 -15.64
N PHE A 50 5.37 21.77 -14.97
CA PHE A 50 5.43 21.24 -13.62
C PHE A 50 4.55 22.08 -12.68
N TYR A 51 4.82 23.39 -12.57
CA TYR A 51 4.11 24.28 -11.64
C TYR A 51 2.62 24.52 -11.96
N ARG A 52 2.16 24.17 -13.17
CA ARG A 52 0.73 24.10 -13.49
C ARG A 52 0.05 22.85 -12.96
N ASN A 53 0.81 21.78 -12.67
CA ASN A 53 0.29 20.50 -12.20
C ASN A 53 0.51 20.30 -10.70
N PHE A 54 1.62 20.78 -10.16
CA PHE A 54 2.04 20.59 -8.77
C PHE A 54 2.70 21.85 -8.22
N LYS A 55 2.37 22.23 -6.99
CA LYS A 55 2.98 23.39 -6.32
C LYS A 55 4.43 23.13 -5.94
N ASN A 56 4.73 21.89 -5.51
CA ASN A 56 6.04 21.45 -5.04
C ASN A 56 6.19 19.93 -5.21
N LYS A 57 7.35 19.37 -4.82
CA LYS A 57 7.59 17.94 -4.91
C LYS A 57 6.82 17.13 -3.86
N GLU A 58 6.45 17.76 -2.73
CA GLU A 58 5.64 17.18 -1.68
C GLU A 58 4.23 16.86 -2.18
N GLU A 59 3.57 17.82 -2.87
CA GLU A 59 2.24 17.60 -3.47
C GLU A 59 2.28 16.46 -4.50
N LEU A 60 3.32 16.43 -5.33
CA LEU A 60 3.50 15.35 -6.30
C LEU A 60 3.70 13.99 -5.59
N PHE A 61 4.51 13.95 -4.53
CA PHE A 61 4.77 12.75 -3.76
C PHE A 61 3.50 12.22 -3.08
N VAL A 62 2.71 13.11 -2.47
CA VAL A 62 1.42 12.77 -1.85
C VAL A 62 0.48 12.15 -2.88
N GLU A 63 0.38 12.74 -4.08
CA GLU A 63 -0.47 12.15 -5.12
C GLU A 63 0.05 10.79 -5.58
N LEU A 64 1.36 10.64 -5.75
CA LEU A 64 1.97 9.37 -6.13
C LEU A 64 1.63 8.27 -5.12
N LEU A 65 1.82 8.54 -3.83
CA LEU A 65 1.46 7.60 -2.77
C LEU A 65 -0.04 7.33 -2.71
N SER A 66 -0.87 8.37 -2.79
CA SER A 66 -2.32 8.21 -2.75
C SER A 66 -2.81 7.28 -3.87
N ARG A 67 -2.30 7.45 -5.09
CA ARG A 67 -2.62 6.56 -6.21
C ARG A 67 -2.13 5.13 -5.99
N PHE A 68 -0.92 4.98 -5.48
CA PHE A 68 -0.36 3.67 -5.16
C PHE A 68 -1.25 2.91 -4.17
N LEU A 69 -1.69 3.59 -3.12
CA LEU A 69 -2.52 3.01 -2.08
C LEU A 69 -3.96 2.73 -2.55
N LEU A 70 -4.53 3.61 -3.39
CA LEU A 70 -5.82 3.35 -4.03
C LEU A 70 -5.76 2.13 -4.96
N ASN A 71 -4.72 2.01 -5.77
CA ASN A 71 -4.52 0.85 -6.63
C ASN A 71 -4.37 -0.45 -5.82
N TRP A 72 -3.69 -0.39 -4.65
CA TRP A 72 -3.65 -1.52 -3.75
C TRP A 72 -5.05 -1.87 -3.22
N GLN A 73 -5.81 -0.89 -2.74
CA GLN A 73 -7.18 -1.09 -2.24
C GLN A 73 -8.08 -1.70 -3.32
N GLU A 74 -8.00 -1.24 -4.55
CA GLU A 74 -8.75 -1.78 -5.70
C GLU A 74 -8.30 -3.20 -6.07
N SER A 75 -7.02 -3.53 -5.89
CA SER A 75 -6.47 -4.86 -6.18
C SER A 75 -6.87 -5.93 -5.16
N VAL A 76 -7.33 -5.50 -3.98
CA VAL A 76 -7.75 -6.38 -2.88
C VAL A 76 -9.27 -6.38 -2.78
N SER A 77 -9.87 -7.56 -2.91
CA SER A 77 -11.32 -7.70 -2.81
C SER A 77 -11.74 -7.82 -1.34
N PHE A 78 -11.96 -6.69 -0.68
CA PHE A 78 -12.51 -6.65 0.68
C PHE A 78 -14.00 -6.98 0.70
N GLY A 79 -14.47 -7.44 1.84
CA GLY A 79 -15.88 -7.74 2.12
C GLY A 79 -16.09 -9.17 2.57
N VAL A 80 -16.52 -9.33 3.81
CA VAL A 80 -16.80 -10.65 4.43
C VAL A 80 -18.15 -11.17 3.92
N ASP A 81 -18.11 -12.13 3.01
CA ASP A 81 -19.27 -12.94 2.62
C ASP A 81 -18.94 -14.43 2.82
N CYS A 82 -18.75 -14.80 4.10
CA CYS A 82 -18.31 -16.13 4.50
C CYS A 82 -19.41 -16.81 5.30
N ALA A 83 -19.74 -18.06 4.95
CA ALA A 83 -20.73 -18.88 5.67
C ALA A 83 -20.08 -19.67 6.81
N THR A 84 -18.81 -20.05 6.71
CA THR A 84 -18.10 -20.87 7.68
C THR A 84 -16.78 -20.26 8.11
N ARG A 85 -16.22 -20.73 9.24
CA ARG A 85 -14.86 -20.34 9.66
C ARG A 85 -13.80 -20.67 8.61
N GLN A 86 -13.96 -21.80 7.90
CA GLN A 86 -13.01 -22.16 6.84
C GLN A 86 -13.09 -21.19 5.67
N ASP A 87 -14.29 -20.71 5.31
CA ASP A 87 -14.45 -19.67 4.28
C ASP A 87 -13.76 -18.37 4.70
N TYR A 88 -13.90 -18.01 5.98
CA TYR A 88 -13.26 -16.81 6.53
C TYR A 88 -11.73 -16.93 6.50
N VAL A 89 -11.16 -18.07 6.88
CA VAL A 89 -9.70 -18.31 6.75
C VAL A 89 -9.26 -18.19 5.29
N ARG A 90 -10.01 -18.79 4.34
CA ARG A 90 -9.70 -18.64 2.89
C ARG A 90 -9.78 -17.19 2.42
N TYR A 91 -10.77 -16.46 2.91
CA TYR A 91 -10.91 -15.02 2.62
C TYR A 91 -9.69 -14.23 3.09
N ILE A 92 -9.23 -14.41 4.33
CA ILE A 92 -8.03 -13.72 4.86
C ILE A 92 -6.76 -14.13 4.10
N LYS A 93 -6.59 -15.44 3.78
CA LYS A 93 -5.47 -15.91 2.93
C LYS A 93 -5.46 -15.21 1.57
N ARG A 94 -6.61 -15.07 0.93
CA ARG A 94 -6.75 -14.37 -0.35
C ARG A 94 -6.33 -12.89 -0.25
N ILE A 95 -6.81 -12.17 0.76
CA ILE A 95 -6.45 -10.77 1.00
C ILE A 95 -4.95 -10.62 1.25
N ALA A 96 -4.38 -11.44 2.12
CA ALA A 96 -2.96 -11.43 2.40
C ALA A 96 -2.14 -11.69 1.11
N ARG A 97 -2.52 -12.71 0.33
CA ARG A 97 -1.86 -13.05 -0.93
C ARG A 97 -1.91 -11.92 -1.95
N GLN A 98 -3.09 -11.34 -2.19
CA GLN A 98 -3.27 -10.23 -3.11
C GLN A 98 -2.42 -9.02 -2.69
N SER A 99 -2.40 -8.70 -1.39
CA SER A 99 -1.61 -7.60 -0.85
C SER A 99 -0.11 -7.85 -0.99
N PHE A 100 0.40 -9.03 -0.61
CA PHE A 100 1.82 -9.35 -0.77
C PHE A 100 2.27 -9.32 -2.24
N LEU A 101 1.45 -9.84 -3.15
CA LEU A 101 1.72 -9.78 -4.59
C LEU A 101 1.72 -8.34 -5.11
N PHE A 102 0.76 -7.53 -4.70
CA PHE A 102 0.70 -6.13 -5.10
C PHE A 102 1.96 -5.38 -4.68
N PHE A 103 2.33 -5.44 -3.41
CA PHE A 103 3.50 -4.73 -2.88
C PHE A 103 4.81 -5.25 -3.50
N ARG A 104 4.94 -6.56 -3.75
CA ARG A 104 6.10 -7.13 -4.44
C ARG A 104 6.21 -6.63 -5.89
N ASN A 105 5.09 -6.60 -6.62
CA ASN A 105 5.07 -6.15 -8.00
C ASN A 105 5.32 -4.65 -8.16
N HIS A 106 5.12 -3.87 -7.08
CA HIS A 106 5.36 -2.43 -7.01
C HIS A 106 6.47 -2.09 -6.02
N ASN A 107 7.56 -2.85 -6.06
CA ASN A 107 8.64 -2.81 -5.06
C ASN A 107 9.20 -1.40 -4.82
N ASP A 108 9.39 -0.60 -5.87
CA ASP A 108 9.92 0.76 -5.76
C ASP A 108 9.04 1.68 -4.92
N LEU A 109 7.72 1.69 -5.17
CA LEU A 109 6.76 2.48 -4.43
C LEU A 109 6.51 1.91 -3.03
N SER A 110 6.57 0.60 -2.88
CA SER A 110 6.52 -0.09 -1.59
C SER A 110 7.70 0.32 -0.70
N ASN A 111 8.91 0.35 -1.26
CA ASN A 111 10.10 0.85 -0.55
C ASN A 111 9.93 2.30 -0.10
N LEU A 112 9.40 3.16 -0.97
CA LEU A 112 9.11 4.55 -0.61
C LEU A 112 8.12 4.65 0.55
N TYR A 113 7.02 3.91 0.47
CA TYR A 113 6.02 3.89 1.52
C TYR A 113 6.59 3.38 2.86
N PHE A 114 7.21 2.20 2.86
CA PHE A 114 7.63 1.53 4.11
C PHE A 114 8.89 2.13 4.75
N ARG A 115 9.82 2.68 3.97
CA ARG A 115 11.08 3.23 4.49
C ARG A 115 11.03 4.71 4.80
N LEU A 116 10.27 5.48 4.03
CA LEU A 116 10.29 6.93 4.10
C LEU A 116 9.09 7.52 4.81
N ALA A 117 7.97 6.78 4.84
CA ALA A 117 6.74 7.27 5.42
C ALA A 117 6.89 7.71 6.90
N PRO A 118 7.53 6.92 7.79
CA PRO A 118 7.81 7.39 9.14
C PRO A 118 8.96 8.42 9.13
N GLY A 119 8.63 9.69 9.34
CA GLY A 119 9.62 10.77 9.46
C GLY A 119 9.78 11.66 8.23
N LEU A 120 8.96 11.47 7.19
CA LEU A 120 8.76 12.47 6.16
C LEU A 120 8.02 13.68 6.72
N SER A 121 8.28 14.83 6.14
CA SER A 121 7.85 16.16 6.60
C SER A 121 6.40 16.21 7.12
N ALA A 122 6.12 17.14 8.03
CA ALA A 122 4.78 17.42 8.56
C ALA A 122 3.67 17.60 7.49
N VAL A 123 4.06 17.78 6.23
CA VAL A 123 3.12 17.88 5.10
C VAL A 123 2.66 16.50 4.63
N ILE A 124 3.51 15.47 4.69
CA ILE A 124 3.23 14.13 4.16
C ILE A 124 2.62 13.23 5.22
N GLU A 125 3.06 13.36 6.47
CA GLU A 125 2.62 12.53 7.59
C GLU A 125 1.09 12.44 7.75
N PRO A 126 0.30 13.54 7.66
CA PRO A 126 -1.15 13.44 7.78
C PRO A 126 -1.82 12.56 6.71
N TYR A 127 -1.27 12.51 5.50
CA TYR A 127 -1.82 11.66 4.41
C TYR A 127 -1.56 10.18 4.66
N LEU A 128 -0.40 9.85 5.24
CA LEU A 128 -0.05 8.48 5.61
C LEU A 128 -0.91 7.99 6.77
N LEU A 129 -1.06 8.81 7.81
CA LEU A 129 -1.92 8.50 8.96
C LEU A 129 -3.38 8.32 8.52
N ASN A 130 -3.88 9.18 7.64
CA ASN A 130 -5.24 9.04 7.12
C ASN A 130 -5.44 7.73 6.35
N PHE A 131 -4.43 7.30 5.58
CA PHE A 131 -4.47 6.01 4.89
C PHE A 131 -4.43 4.84 5.88
N GLU A 132 -3.57 4.87 6.88
CA GLU A 132 -3.51 3.83 7.92
C GLU A 132 -4.84 3.72 8.68
N HIS A 133 -5.48 4.86 9.01
CA HIS A 133 -6.81 4.87 9.61
C HIS A 133 -7.86 4.22 8.70
N LEU A 134 -7.88 4.59 7.42
CA LEU A 134 -8.82 4.00 6.46
C LEU A 134 -8.63 2.47 6.35
N MET A 135 -7.40 2.01 6.32
CA MET A 135 -7.06 0.59 6.32
C MET A 135 -7.55 -0.13 7.57
N LEU A 136 -7.30 0.47 8.74
CA LEU A 136 -7.76 -0.09 10.01
C LEU A 136 -9.27 -0.13 10.09
N ASP A 137 -9.98 0.90 9.61
CA ASP A 137 -11.45 0.95 9.60
C ASP A 137 -12.03 -0.18 8.76
N ILE A 138 -11.46 -0.47 7.58
CA ILE A 138 -11.85 -1.61 6.74
C ILE A 138 -11.67 -2.94 7.48
N LEU A 139 -10.51 -3.13 8.12
CA LEU A 139 -10.23 -4.36 8.87
C LEU A 139 -11.13 -4.50 10.10
N ILE A 140 -11.37 -3.42 10.83
CA ILE A 140 -12.26 -3.42 12.00
C ILE A 140 -13.68 -3.79 11.58
N GLU A 141 -14.17 -3.23 10.47
CA GLU A 141 -15.50 -3.54 9.93
C GLU A 141 -15.58 -5.02 9.52
N ASP A 142 -14.56 -5.56 8.84
CA ASP A 142 -14.51 -6.96 8.44
C ASP A 142 -14.49 -7.89 9.65
N PHE A 143 -13.71 -7.56 10.70
CA PHE A 143 -13.71 -8.33 11.95
C PHE A 143 -15.05 -8.28 12.68
N SER A 144 -15.67 -7.11 12.75
CA SER A 144 -16.98 -6.95 13.39
C SER A 144 -18.03 -7.79 12.68
N LYS A 145 -18.07 -7.78 11.35
CA LYS A 145 -18.97 -8.63 10.55
C LYS A 145 -18.71 -10.13 10.77
N ALA A 146 -17.43 -10.52 10.90
CA ALA A 146 -17.08 -11.90 11.19
C ALA A 146 -17.51 -12.34 12.60
N GLN A 147 -17.43 -11.43 13.59
CA GLN A 147 -17.96 -11.66 14.94
C GLN A 147 -19.48 -11.83 14.93
N ASP A 148 -20.22 -10.92 14.29
CA ASP A 148 -21.68 -10.96 14.21
C ASP A 148 -22.18 -12.28 13.60
N ARG A 149 -21.41 -12.86 12.68
CA ARG A 149 -21.69 -14.17 12.06
C ARG A 149 -21.16 -15.36 12.85
N GLY A 150 -20.52 -15.15 14.00
CA GLY A 150 -19.95 -16.22 14.83
C GLY A 150 -18.74 -16.95 14.20
N LEU A 151 -18.08 -16.33 13.21
CA LEU A 151 -16.93 -16.90 12.51
C LEU A 151 -15.64 -16.79 13.34
N ILE A 152 -15.55 -15.77 14.18
CA ILE A 152 -14.44 -15.54 15.13
C ILE A 152 -14.98 -15.30 16.53
N SER A 153 -14.09 -15.31 17.53
CA SER A 153 -14.44 -15.19 18.94
C SER A 153 -15.11 -13.84 19.26
N GLN A 154 -16.24 -13.88 19.95
CA GLN A 154 -16.92 -12.68 20.48
C GLN A 154 -16.11 -11.95 21.58
N LYS A 155 -15.09 -12.60 22.14
CA LYS A 155 -14.20 -12.03 23.16
C LYS A 155 -13.03 -11.25 22.56
N ALA A 156 -12.79 -11.38 21.24
CA ALA A 156 -11.74 -10.66 20.58
C ALA A 156 -12.12 -9.18 20.42
N ASP A 157 -11.23 -8.26 20.79
CA ASP A 157 -11.39 -6.85 20.45
C ASP A 157 -11.03 -6.64 18.98
N ALA A 158 -12.02 -6.24 18.16
CA ALA A 158 -11.86 -6.09 16.72
C ALA A 158 -10.79 -5.03 16.37
N ARG A 159 -10.70 -3.94 17.14
CA ARG A 159 -9.70 -2.88 16.93
C ARG A 159 -8.29 -3.38 17.23
N MET A 160 -8.12 -4.09 18.35
CA MET A 160 -6.83 -4.69 18.71
C MET A 160 -6.40 -5.72 17.67
N ALA A 161 -7.31 -6.61 17.25
CA ALA A 161 -7.04 -7.62 16.24
C ALA A 161 -6.63 -6.99 14.90
N ALA A 162 -7.35 -5.96 14.44
CA ALA A 162 -7.03 -5.23 13.21
C ALA A 162 -5.63 -4.60 13.27
N ASN A 163 -5.28 -3.94 14.39
CA ASN A 163 -3.94 -3.34 14.57
C ASN A 163 -2.83 -4.40 14.60
N MET A 164 -3.04 -5.52 15.31
CA MET A 164 -2.06 -6.61 15.36
C MET A 164 -1.82 -7.20 13.97
N ILE A 165 -2.89 -7.44 13.20
CA ILE A 165 -2.79 -8.04 11.87
C ILE A 165 -2.14 -7.08 10.88
N ALA A 166 -2.57 -5.82 10.85
CA ALA A 166 -1.96 -4.80 9.99
C ALA A 166 -0.47 -4.63 10.33
N GLY A 167 -0.11 -4.52 11.61
CA GLY A 167 1.27 -4.39 12.07
C GLY A 167 2.12 -5.61 11.71
N ALA A 168 1.60 -6.82 11.92
CA ALA A 168 2.29 -8.06 11.55
C ALA A 168 2.46 -8.17 10.02
N PHE A 169 1.41 -7.86 9.25
CA PHE A 169 1.47 -7.87 7.79
C PHE A 169 2.54 -6.91 7.26
N PHE A 170 2.52 -5.65 7.70
CA PHE A 170 3.49 -4.64 7.26
C PHE A 170 4.91 -5.02 7.67
N ARG A 171 5.10 -5.56 8.89
CA ARG A 171 6.43 -5.98 9.36
C ARG A 171 6.98 -7.16 8.58
N VAL A 172 6.14 -8.17 8.30
CA VAL A 172 6.52 -9.33 7.48
C VAL A 172 6.87 -8.87 6.07
N HIS A 173 6.03 -8.04 5.44
CA HIS A 173 6.31 -7.51 4.12
C HIS A 173 7.63 -6.72 4.06
N TYR A 174 7.84 -5.80 5.02
CA TYR A 174 9.07 -5.01 5.11
C TYR A 174 10.31 -5.90 5.23
N TYR A 175 10.27 -6.90 6.12
CA TYR A 175 11.41 -7.78 6.35
C TYR A 175 11.72 -8.62 5.11
N TYR A 176 10.74 -9.31 4.59
CA TYR A 176 10.96 -10.29 3.52
C TYR A 176 11.05 -9.68 2.12
N CYS A 177 10.40 -8.58 1.86
CA CYS A 177 10.36 -8.01 0.52
C CYS A 177 11.29 -6.80 0.33
N LEU A 178 11.73 -6.14 1.41
CA LEU A 178 12.44 -4.87 1.32
C LEU A 178 13.80 -4.84 2.02
N MET A 179 14.00 -5.58 3.12
CA MET A 179 15.27 -5.53 3.86
C MET A 179 16.38 -6.36 3.23
N ASP A 180 16.05 -7.47 2.63
CA ASP A 180 17.03 -8.43 2.11
C ASP A 180 16.89 -8.60 0.60
N SER A 181 17.52 -7.69 -0.15
CA SER A 181 17.40 -7.61 -1.61
C SER A 181 18.01 -8.82 -2.34
N ASP A 182 18.94 -9.54 -1.74
CA ASP A 182 19.67 -10.63 -2.41
C ASP A 182 19.16 -12.03 -1.99
N ALA A 183 18.73 -12.22 -0.75
CA ALA A 183 18.23 -13.51 -0.26
C ALA A 183 16.76 -13.78 -0.57
N ASN A 184 15.97 -12.75 -0.90
CA ASN A 184 14.50 -12.83 -0.93
C ASN A 184 13.86 -12.79 -2.32
N ARG A 185 14.63 -12.84 -3.40
CA ARG A 185 14.07 -12.84 -4.77
C ARG A 185 13.27 -14.11 -5.09
N ASP A 186 13.57 -15.23 -4.44
CA ASP A 186 12.89 -16.53 -4.62
C ASP A 186 11.89 -16.87 -3.52
N TYR A 187 11.40 -15.86 -2.83
CA TYR A 187 10.50 -16.05 -1.73
C TYR A 187 9.10 -16.48 -2.18
N ASP A 188 8.67 -17.64 -1.70
CA ASP A 188 7.36 -18.19 -1.99
C ASP A 188 6.27 -17.48 -1.21
N ILE A 189 5.53 -16.62 -1.92
CA ILE A 189 4.40 -15.88 -1.33
C ILE A 189 3.33 -16.83 -0.79
N ASP A 190 3.07 -17.95 -1.45
CA ASP A 190 2.04 -18.88 -1.01
C ASP A 190 2.44 -19.54 0.32
N GLN A 191 3.72 -19.92 0.46
CA GLN A 191 4.25 -20.41 1.74
C GLN A 191 4.17 -19.33 2.83
N MET A 192 4.50 -18.07 2.52
CA MET A 192 4.40 -16.96 3.48
C MET A 192 2.97 -16.73 3.95
N VAL A 193 2.03 -16.72 3.02
CA VAL A 193 0.60 -16.53 3.33
C VAL A 193 0.10 -17.67 4.24
N GLU A 194 0.50 -18.92 3.96
CA GLU A 194 0.16 -20.06 4.81
C GLU A 194 0.70 -19.87 6.22
N GLN A 195 2.00 -19.59 6.38
CA GLN A 195 2.62 -19.38 7.69
C GLN A 195 2.01 -18.17 8.42
N PHE A 196 1.87 -17.03 7.73
CA PHE A 196 1.28 -15.83 8.32
C PHE A 196 -0.12 -16.09 8.87
N THR A 197 -0.97 -16.75 8.09
CA THR A 197 -2.35 -17.04 8.50
C THR A 197 -2.43 -18.13 9.54
N ASP A 198 -1.56 -19.12 9.51
CA ASP A 198 -1.48 -20.17 10.52
C ASP A 198 -1.10 -19.57 11.89
N TYR A 199 -0.10 -18.69 11.94
CA TYR A 199 0.26 -17.97 13.19
C TYR A 199 -0.87 -17.08 13.69
N LEU A 200 -1.61 -16.46 12.77
CA LEU A 200 -2.75 -15.62 13.10
C LEU A 200 -3.91 -16.40 13.74
N PHE A 201 -4.27 -17.55 13.16
CA PHE A 201 -5.47 -18.30 13.56
C PHE A 201 -5.21 -19.42 14.54
N LYS A 202 -4.01 -20.00 14.54
CA LYS A 202 -3.65 -21.14 15.41
C LYS A 202 -2.68 -20.75 16.53
N GLY A 203 -2.01 -19.60 16.39
CA GLY A 203 -0.94 -19.15 17.30
C GLY A 203 0.42 -19.76 16.96
N ILE A 204 1.43 -19.39 17.74
CA ILE A 204 2.83 -19.82 17.56
C ILE A 204 3.14 -21.04 18.46
N LEU A 205 2.39 -21.19 19.56
CA LEU A 205 2.59 -22.30 20.48
C LEU A 205 2.10 -23.60 19.85
N ALA A 206 2.87 -24.68 20.04
CA ALA A 206 2.41 -26.02 19.66
C ALA A 206 1.10 -26.34 20.37
N ALA A 207 0.17 -26.94 19.65
CA ALA A 207 -1.00 -27.57 20.31
C ALA A 207 -0.50 -28.76 21.13
N ASP A 208 -0.85 -28.82 22.43
CA ASP A 208 -0.61 -29.95 23.28
C ASP A 208 -1.42 -31.19 22.80
#